data_f46ba8b9c900df825780afd4b18283e5
#
_entry.id   f46ba8b9c900df825780afd4b18283e5
#
_cell.length_a   1.000
_cell.length_b   1.000
_cell.length_c   1.000
_cell.angle_alpha   90.00
_cell.angle_beta   90.00
_cell.angle_gamma   90.00
#
_symmetry.space_group_name_H-M   'P 1'
#
loop_
_entity.id
_entity.type
_entity.pdbx_description
1 polymer ?
#
loop_
_entity_poly.entity_id
_entity_poly.type
_entity_poly.pdbx_seq_one_letter_code
_entity_poly.pdbx_strand_id
1 'polypeptide(L)'
;MPVSSSDGVRTGVTELCSSRRPSLARRVLLAAAIAAPFAPARAAGVLAATPISRMDLKWWRERHLAKLEELRRVQPNLIFLGDSITQSWEFEGGPEWKNFAPVWRRFYGDRRAVNLGFSGDTTASLLWRIRNGETDGIAPKVAVILIGANNLGKLRWSAEDTLLGIDTIVGDLRRRLPSTRLLLLGILPSERSQWTSQTEWTVNRALDAKYATDRIVTFLDVGHVFLTGNRVNRDLYYDPKLNPPSAPLHPSAQGQALMAAAMEPVLANLLGDRPRGK
;
A
#
# COMPACT_ATOMS: atom_id res chain seq x y z
N MET A 1 -32.65 46.28 -47.21
CA MET A 1 -33.68 47.02 -47.99
C MET A 1 -34.69 46.04 -48.53
N PRO A 2 -35.93 46.39 -48.67
CA PRO A 2 -36.76 47.06 -47.69
C PRO A 2 -38.12 46.32 -47.46
N VAL A 3 -38.82 46.68 -46.44
CA VAL A 3 -40.16 47.35 -46.32
C VAL A 3 -41.30 46.34 -46.30
N SER A 4 -42.12 46.40 -45.35
CA SER A 4 -43.12 47.29 -44.84
C SER A 4 -44.46 46.57 -44.73
N SER A 5 -45.03 46.68 -43.56
CA SER A 5 -46.25 47.33 -43.18
C SER A 5 -47.54 46.58 -43.58
N SER A 6 -48.63 46.59 -42.93
CA SER A 6 -49.33 47.53 -42.05
C SER A 6 -50.65 46.88 -41.65
N ASP A 7 -51.10 47.19 -40.47
CA ASP A 7 -52.34 47.84 -40.12
C ASP A 7 -53.68 47.13 -40.26
N GLY A 8 -54.48 47.37 -39.23
CA GLY A 8 -55.89 47.66 -39.24
C GLY A 8 -56.68 46.87 -38.17
N VAL A 9 -56.95 47.30 -37.03
CA VAL A 9 -57.87 48.33 -36.50
C VAL A 9 -59.35 47.86 -36.39
N ARG A 10 -59.83 47.99 -35.17
CA ARG A 10 -61.20 48.32 -34.70
C ARG A 10 -62.26 47.21 -34.60
N THR A 11 -63.09 47.13 -33.69
CA THR A 11 -63.77 47.86 -32.62
C THR A 11 -65.02 47.08 -32.20
N GLY A 12 -65.43 47.24 -31.02
CA GLY A 12 -66.82 47.36 -30.66
C GLY A 12 -67.34 46.33 -29.62
N VAL A 13 -67.36 46.69 -28.41
CA VAL A 13 -68.45 47.27 -27.59
C VAL A 13 -69.46 46.23 -27.06
N THR A 14 -69.49 46.19 -25.70
CA THR A 14 -70.56 46.00 -24.74
C THR A 14 -71.54 44.83 -24.88
N GLU A 15 -71.87 44.03 -23.87
CA GLU A 15 -72.67 44.47 -22.69
C GLU A 15 -72.81 43.33 -21.67
N LEU A 16 -73.00 43.72 -20.46
CA LEU A 16 -73.47 43.07 -19.25
C LEU A 16 -74.39 41.84 -19.37
N CYS A 17 -74.21 40.86 -18.54
CA CYS A 17 -75.27 40.43 -17.58
C CYS A 17 -74.74 39.40 -16.57
N SER A 18 -74.86 39.76 -15.36
CA SER A 18 -75.25 39.09 -14.13
C SER A 18 -75.36 37.61 -14.10
N SER A 19 -74.63 36.92 -13.20
CA SER A 19 -75.15 36.25 -12.01
C SER A 19 -74.52 34.90 -11.72
N ARG A 20 -74.30 34.76 -10.44
CA ARG A 20 -74.19 33.49 -9.66
C ARG A 20 -72.83 32.78 -9.63
N ARG A 21 -72.18 32.93 -8.50
CA ARG A 21 -71.08 32.07 -7.99
C ARG A 21 -71.69 30.74 -7.53
N PRO A 22 -70.97 29.62 -7.79
CA PRO A 22 -70.94 28.52 -6.84
C PRO A 22 -69.52 28.45 -6.20
N SER A 23 -69.52 28.30 -4.91
CA SER A 23 -68.36 28.05 -4.07
C SER A 23 -67.70 26.73 -4.45
N LEU A 24 -66.48 26.78 -4.98
CA LEU A 24 -65.62 25.62 -5.13
C LEU A 24 -64.71 25.51 -3.90
N ALA A 25 -65.05 24.56 -3.02
CA ALA A 25 -64.21 24.14 -1.93
C ALA A 25 -62.87 23.60 -2.52
N ARG A 26 -61.79 24.36 -2.26
CA ARG A 26 -60.42 23.91 -2.53
C ARG A 26 -60.10 22.71 -1.63
N ARG A 27 -60.15 21.50 -2.19
CA ARG A 27 -59.53 20.31 -1.60
C ARG A 27 -58.01 20.49 -1.73
N VAL A 28 -57.35 20.86 -0.62
CA VAL A 28 -55.90 20.81 -0.50
C VAL A 28 -55.52 19.33 -0.36
N LEU A 29 -55.04 18.75 -1.43
CA LEU A 29 -54.34 17.45 -1.36
C LEU A 29 -52.96 17.69 -0.76
N LEU A 30 -52.80 17.37 0.52
CA LEU A 30 -51.50 17.24 1.13
C LEU A 30 -50.82 16.01 0.55
N ALA A 31 -49.91 16.18 -0.38
CA ALA A 31 -48.99 15.14 -0.78
C ALA A 31 -47.99 14.95 0.36
N ALA A 32 -48.17 13.93 1.19
CA ALA A 32 -47.16 13.48 2.13
C ALA A 32 -45.97 12.88 1.33
N ALA A 33 -44.91 13.67 1.16
CA ALA A 33 -43.64 13.13 0.64
C ALA A 33 -43.07 12.19 1.71
N ILE A 34 -43.17 10.90 1.47
CA ILE A 34 -42.47 9.88 2.24
C ILE A 34 -40.99 10.06 1.90
N ALA A 35 -40.25 10.75 2.77
CA ALA A 35 -38.80 10.77 2.74
C ALA A 35 -38.31 9.37 3.14
N ALA A 36 -37.96 8.55 2.16
CA ALA A 36 -37.24 7.31 2.42
C ALA A 36 -35.90 7.68 3.10
N PRO A 37 -35.53 7.03 4.21
CA PRO A 37 -34.23 7.28 4.80
C PRO A 37 -33.15 6.87 3.82
N PHE A 38 -32.35 7.82 3.34
CA PHE A 38 -31.10 7.54 2.66
C PHE A 38 -30.22 6.79 3.66
N ALA A 39 -30.17 5.47 3.57
CA ALA A 39 -29.13 4.71 4.23
C ALA A 39 -27.78 5.21 3.67
N PRO A 40 -26.82 5.61 4.51
CA PRO A 40 -25.53 6.05 4.01
C PRO A 40 -24.96 4.91 3.18
N ALA A 41 -24.67 5.19 1.91
CA ALA A 41 -23.95 4.25 1.06
C ALA A 41 -22.67 3.88 1.82
N ARG A 42 -22.53 2.61 2.19
CA ARG A 42 -21.33 2.10 2.83
C ARG A 42 -20.21 2.42 1.87
N ALA A 43 -19.31 3.33 2.24
CA ALA A 43 -18.18 3.69 1.43
C ALA A 43 -17.48 2.39 1.01
N ALA A 44 -17.39 2.14 -0.30
CA ALA A 44 -16.69 0.97 -0.81
C ALA A 44 -15.27 1.03 -0.24
N GLY A 45 -14.87 0.02 0.55
CA GLY A 45 -13.57 0.02 1.20
C GLY A 45 -12.46 0.07 0.15
N VAL A 46 -11.44 0.89 0.37
CA VAL A 46 -10.27 0.96 -0.51
C VAL A 46 -9.56 -0.39 -0.48
N LEU A 47 -9.42 -1.03 -1.64
CA LEU A 47 -8.84 -2.37 -1.75
C LEU A 47 -7.45 -2.48 -1.10
N ALA A 48 -6.62 -1.44 -1.23
CA ALA A 48 -5.29 -1.41 -0.65
C ALA A 48 -5.29 -1.52 0.89
N ALA A 49 -6.36 -1.08 1.54
CA ALA A 49 -6.57 -1.13 2.99
C ALA A 49 -7.56 -2.23 3.43
N THR A 50 -7.99 -3.07 2.50
CA THR A 50 -8.90 -4.20 2.75
C THR A 50 -8.10 -5.51 2.77
N PRO A 51 -8.20 -6.35 3.82
CA PRO A 51 -7.48 -7.61 3.85
C PRO A 51 -7.99 -8.55 2.75
N ILE A 52 -7.09 -8.98 1.87
CA ILE A 52 -7.43 -9.88 0.75
C ILE A 52 -6.56 -11.14 0.84
N SER A 53 -7.21 -12.29 1.01
CA SER A 53 -6.59 -13.60 1.03
C SER A 53 -6.05 -13.99 -0.35
N ARG A 54 -4.95 -14.76 -0.35
CA ARG A 54 -4.43 -15.49 -1.52
C ARG A 54 -4.30 -17.00 -1.21
N MET A 55 -5.10 -17.49 -0.29
CA MET A 55 -5.12 -18.91 0.15
C MET A 55 -5.57 -19.88 -0.95
N ASP A 56 -6.18 -19.39 -2.02
CA ASP A 56 -6.47 -20.11 -3.26
C ASP A 56 -5.19 -20.53 -3.99
N LEU A 57 -4.10 -19.77 -3.86
CA LEU A 57 -2.80 -20.11 -4.43
C LEU A 57 -2.08 -21.12 -3.54
N LYS A 58 -1.87 -22.35 -4.04
CA LYS A 58 -1.26 -23.44 -3.30
C LYS A 58 0.05 -23.06 -2.63
N TRP A 59 1.03 -22.52 -3.39
CA TRP A 59 2.34 -22.13 -2.87
C TRP A 59 2.26 -21.07 -1.77
N TRP A 60 1.35 -20.10 -1.90
CA TRP A 60 1.16 -19.01 -0.95
C TRP A 60 0.56 -19.54 0.37
N ARG A 61 -0.45 -20.42 0.27
CA ARG A 61 -1.06 -21.11 1.41
C ARG A 61 -0.04 -21.96 2.16
N GLU A 62 0.73 -22.78 1.43
CA GLU A 62 1.77 -23.65 2.03
C GLU A 62 2.83 -22.81 2.73
N ARG A 63 3.30 -21.72 2.10
CA ARG A 63 4.25 -20.79 2.72
C ARG A 63 3.65 -20.13 3.98
N HIS A 64 2.41 -19.66 3.92
CA HIS A 64 1.77 -19.03 5.07
C HIS A 64 1.71 -19.99 6.27
N LEU A 65 1.25 -21.20 6.06
CA LEU A 65 1.16 -22.21 7.13
C LEU A 65 2.57 -22.56 7.69
N ALA A 66 3.56 -22.73 6.83
CA ALA A 66 4.94 -22.99 7.24
C ALA A 66 5.52 -21.82 8.06
N LYS A 67 5.22 -20.57 7.68
CA LYS A 67 5.67 -19.38 8.43
C LYS A 67 4.98 -19.25 9.78
N LEU A 68 3.71 -19.61 9.91
CA LEU A 68 3.05 -19.66 11.22
C LEU A 68 3.72 -20.67 12.17
N GLU A 69 4.12 -21.82 11.64
CA GLU A 69 4.86 -22.83 12.42
C GLU A 69 6.27 -22.33 12.80
N GLU A 70 6.98 -21.72 11.83
CA GLU A 70 8.31 -21.14 12.07
C GLU A 70 8.26 -20.05 13.16
N LEU A 71 7.26 -19.17 13.16
CA LEU A 71 7.07 -18.12 14.17
C LEU A 71 6.90 -18.72 15.58
N ARG A 72 6.09 -19.77 15.70
CA ARG A 72 5.88 -20.46 16.99
C ARG A 72 7.17 -21.09 17.51
N ARG A 73 7.96 -21.71 16.62
CA ARG A 73 9.21 -22.38 16.97
C ARG A 73 10.34 -21.40 17.29
N VAL A 74 10.50 -20.36 16.50
CA VAL A 74 11.65 -19.43 16.58
C VAL A 74 11.45 -18.38 17.68
N GLN A 75 10.21 -17.94 17.92
CA GLN A 75 9.92 -16.79 18.81
C GLN A 75 10.85 -15.61 18.47
N PRO A 76 10.65 -14.94 17.32
CA PRO A 76 11.62 -14.04 16.74
C PRO A 76 11.83 -12.75 17.55
N ASN A 77 13.07 -12.23 17.54
CA ASN A 77 13.36 -10.86 17.96
C ASN A 77 13.17 -9.85 16.82
N LEU A 78 13.23 -10.32 15.59
CA LEU A 78 13.18 -9.51 14.37
C LEU A 78 12.31 -10.20 13.33
N ILE A 79 11.37 -9.48 12.75
CA ILE A 79 10.58 -9.98 11.62
C ILE A 79 10.72 -9.05 10.43
N PHE A 80 10.69 -9.62 9.22
CA PHE A 80 10.66 -8.89 7.96
C PHE A 80 9.35 -9.15 7.25
N LEU A 81 8.54 -8.12 7.09
CA LEU A 81 7.22 -8.15 6.45
C LEU A 81 7.31 -7.52 5.07
N GLY A 82 6.82 -8.20 4.04
CA GLY A 82 6.88 -7.64 2.70
C GLY A 82 6.45 -8.58 1.58
N ASP A 83 6.92 -8.26 0.39
CA ASP A 83 6.62 -8.96 -0.86
C ASP A 83 7.79 -9.84 -1.36
N SER A 84 7.97 -9.95 -2.69
CA SER A 84 9.05 -10.73 -3.32
C SER A 84 10.45 -10.20 -2.98
N ILE A 85 10.60 -8.91 -2.79
CA ILE A 85 11.89 -8.30 -2.42
C ILE A 85 12.32 -8.82 -1.04
N THR A 86 11.38 -8.88 -0.11
CA THR A 86 11.60 -9.46 1.22
C THR A 86 11.77 -10.98 1.15
N GLN A 87 10.92 -11.70 0.40
CA GLN A 87 11.02 -13.14 0.28
C GLN A 87 12.37 -13.60 -0.25
N SER A 88 12.97 -12.86 -1.17
CA SER A 88 14.21 -13.24 -1.84
C SER A 88 15.42 -13.41 -0.90
N TRP A 89 15.40 -12.83 0.30
CA TRP A 89 16.42 -13.07 1.31
C TRP A 89 16.67 -14.55 1.66
N GLU A 90 15.69 -15.43 1.39
CA GLU A 90 15.80 -16.87 1.66
C GLU A 90 16.35 -17.67 0.47
N PHE A 91 16.53 -17.04 -0.69
CA PHE A 91 17.03 -17.79 -1.85
C PHE A 91 18.51 -18.10 -1.67
N GLU A 92 18.83 -19.36 -1.81
CA GLU A 92 20.18 -19.92 -1.68
C GLU A 92 20.56 -20.69 -2.95
N GLY A 93 21.83 -20.55 -3.34
CA GLY A 93 22.34 -21.19 -4.56
C GLY A 93 21.96 -20.43 -5.83
N GLY A 94 22.21 -21.05 -6.99
CA GLY A 94 22.01 -20.42 -8.29
C GLY A 94 23.11 -19.42 -8.64
N PRO A 95 22.86 -18.49 -9.58
CA PRO A 95 23.83 -17.46 -9.93
C PRO A 95 24.16 -16.57 -8.72
N GLU A 96 25.42 -16.12 -8.61
CA GLU A 96 25.89 -15.28 -7.49
C GLU A 96 24.99 -14.07 -7.23
N TRP A 97 24.53 -13.42 -8.30
CA TRP A 97 23.64 -12.25 -8.21
C TRP A 97 22.25 -12.57 -7.65
N LYS A 98 21.88 -13.85 -7.46
CA LYS A 98 20.61 -14.31 -6.89
C LYS A 98 20.79 -15.20 -5.66
N ASN A 99 21.98 -15.28 -5.12
CA ASN A 99 22.28 -16.02 -3.89
C ASN A 99 22.27 -15.07 -2.69
N PHE A 100 21.15 -14.94 -2.02
CA PHE A 100 20.92 -13.95 -0.97
C PHE A 100 21.18 -14.49 0.44
N ALA A 101 21.06 -15.79 0.65
CA ALA A 101 21.19 -16.39 1.97
C ALA A 101 22.52 -16.05 2.70
N PRO A 102 23.69 -15.94 2.02
CA PRO A 102 24.91 -15.46 2.68
C PRO A 102 24.79 -14.05 3.26
N VAL A 103 24.11 -13.13 2.54
CA VAL A 103 23.86 -11.76 3.02
C VAL A 103 22.92 -11.78 4.22
N TRP A 104 21.85 -12.57 4.16
CA TRP A 104 20.93 -12.75 5.28
C TRP A 104 21.65 -13.27 6.53
N ARG A 105 22.47 -14.32 6.39
CA ARG A 105 23.24 -14.87 7.52
C ARG A 105 24.19 -13.84 8.13
N ARG A 106 24.85 -13.03 7.29
CA ARG A 106 25.80 -12.01 7.74
C ARG A 106 25.16 -10.92 8.59
N PHE A 107 23.96 -10.46 8.23
CA PHE A 107 23.29 -9.33 8.90
C PHE A 107 22.28 -9.76 9.96
N TYR A 108 21.60 -10.89 9.76
CA TYR A 108 20.43 -11.26 10.56
C TYR A 108 20.50 -12.65 11.20
N GLY A 109 21.50 -13.45 10.87
CA GLY A 109 21.57 -14.88 11.25
C GLY A 109 21.60 -15.12 12.76
N ASP A 110 22.17 -14.22 13.54
CA ASP A 110 22.27 -14.29 15.01
C ASP A 110 21.15 -13.52 15.74
N ARG A 111 20.18 -12.93 15.01
CA ARG A 111 19.13 -12.07 15.54
C ARG A 111 17.78 -12.76 15.76
N ARG A 112 17.71 -14.08 15.62
CA ARG A 112 16.45 -14.84 15.57
C ARG A 112 15.44 -14.15 14.64
N ALA A 113 15.90 -13.83 13.43
CA ALA A 113 15.12 -13.15 12.41
C ALA A 113 14.24 -14.14 11.64
N VAL A 114 12.99 -13.78 11.39
CA VAL A 114 12.06 -14.54 10.54
C VAL A 114 11.64 -13.68 9.34
N ASN A 115 11.73 -14.27 8.16
CA ASN A 115 11.35 -13.65 6.90
C ASN A 115 9.88 -13.98 6.57
N LEU A 116 9.04 -12.95 6.60
CA LEU A 116 7.62 -13.00 6.24
C LEU A 116 7.36 -12.26 4.91
N GLY A 117 8.27 -12.38 3.96
CA GLY A 117 8.09 -11.91 2.59
C GLY A 117 7.30 -12.91 1.75
N PHE A 118 6.36 -12.42 0.92
CA PHE A 118 5.56 -13.25 0.02
C PHE A 118 5.48 -12.62 -1.38
N SER A 119 5.97 -13.33 -2.37
CA SER A 119 6.03 -12.84 -3.74
C SER A 119 4.68 -12.38 -4.28
N GLY A 120 4.68 -11.18 -4.87
CA GLY A 120 3.49 -10.58 -5.45
C GLY A 120 2.48 -10.03 -4.45
N ASP A 121 2.78 -10.01 -3.15
CA ASP A 121 1.89 -9.41 -2.17
C ASP A 121 1.80 -7.91 -2.34
N THR A 122 0.58 -7.43 -2.11
CA THR A 122 0.23 -6.02 -1.96
C THR A 122 0.00 -5.70 -0.48
N THR A 123 -0.25 -4.46 -0.17
CA THR A 123 -0.68 -4.05 1.19
C THR A 123 -1.90 -4.83 1.66
N ALA A 124 -2.86 -5.12 0.77
CA ALA A 124 -4.05 -5.91 1.09
C ALA A 124 -3.73 -7.35 1.50
N SER A 125 -2.79 -8.01 0.79
CA SER A 125 -2.41 -9.39 1.08
C SER A 125 -1.58 -9.48 2.36
N LEU A 126 -0.64 -8.55 2.55
CA LEU A 126 0.12 -8.45 3.80
C LEU A 126 -0.79 -8.18 5.00
N LEU A 127 -1.76 -7.27 4.86
CA LEU A 127 -2.75 -6.96 5.90
C LEU A 127 -3.55 -8.21 6.27
N TRP A 128 -3.93 -9.04 5.27
CA TRP A 128 -4.60 -10.30 5.55
C TRP A 128 -3.72 -11.23 6.38
N ARG A 129 -2.45 -11.41 6.05
CA ARG A 129 -1.52 -12.30 6.77
C ARG A 129 -1.30 -11.84 8.22
N ILE A 130 -1.13 -10.55 8.44
CA ILE A 130 -1.03 -9.93 9.77
C ILE A 130 -2.27 -10.28 10.62
N ARG A 131 -3.46 -10.22 10.03
CA ARG A 131 -4.73 -10.51 10.72
C ARG A 131 -5.02 -12.01 10.86
N ASN A 132 -4.29 -12.85 10.15
CA ASN A 132 -4.48 -14.29 10.11
C ASN A 132 -3.25 -15.08 10.62
N GLY A 133 -2.70 -14.65 11.74
CA GLY A 133 -1.78 -15.44 12.53
C GLY A 133 -0.32 -14.99 12.54
N GLU A 134 0.16 -14.18 11.57
CA GLU A 134 1.58 -13.80 11.52
C GLU A 134 2.07 -12.89 12.66
N THR A 135 1.14 -12.40 13.47
CA THR A 135 1.44 -11.60 14.67
C THR A 135 1.01 -12.26 15.96
N ASP A 136 0.43 -13.46 15.89
CA ASP A 136 -0.18 -14.08 17.04
C ASP A 136 0.86 -14.83 17.89
N GLY A 137 0.88 -14.56 19.19
CA GLY A 137 1.75 -15.25 20.15
C GLY A 137 3.24 -14.92 20.02
N ILE A 138 3.61 -13.84 19.33
CA ILE A 138 4.99 -13.34 19.21
C ILE A 138 5.12 -11.92 19.74
N ALA A 139 6.33 -11.53 20.15
CA ALA A 139 6.64 -10.19 20.62
C ALA A 139 8.05 -9.77 20.14
N PRO A 140 8.25 -9.58 18.82
CA PRO A 140 9.56 -9.18 18.30
C PRO A 140 9.92 -7.77 18.77
N LYS A 141 11.22 -7.51 18.94
CA LYS A 141 11.70 -6.15 19.24
C LYS A 141 11.48 -5.20 18.08
N VAL A 142 11.71 -5.70 16.87
CA VAL A 142 11.60 -4.90 15.62
C VAL A 142 10.86 -5.67 14.54
N ALA A 143 10.00 -4.95 13.82
CA ALA A 143 9.42 -5.39 12.56
C ALA A 143 9.90 -4.45 11.43
N VAL A 144 10.60 -5.00 10.44
CA VAL A 144 10.98 -4.31 9.21
C VAL A 144 9.88 -4.50 8.18
N ILE A 145 9.42 -3.43 7.54
CA ILE A 145 8.31 -3.45 6.60
C ILE A 145 8.78 -2.86 5.27
N LEU A 146 8.66 -3.64 4.20
CA LEU A 146 8.91 -3.19 2.82
C LEU A 146 7.79 -3.69 1.92
N ILE A 147 6.85 -2.83 1.58
CA ILE A 147 5.65 -3.17 0.83
C ILE A 147 5.17 -1.98 -0.01
N GLY A 148 4.44 -2.25 -1.09
CA GLY A 148 3.82 -1.23 -1.95
C GLY A 148 4.26 -1.32 -3.40
N ALA A 149 5.39 -1.97 -3.69
CA ALA A 149 5.88 -2.13 -5.06
C ALA A 149 4.84 -2.77 -5.99
N ASN A 150 4.08 -3.76 -5.53
CA ASN A 150 3.03 -4.41 -6.32
C ASN A 150 1.74 -3.59 -6.39
N ASN A 151 1.43 -2.79 -5.39
CA ASN A 151 0.33 -1.83 -5.46
C ASN A 151 0.50 -0.90 -6.67
N LEU A 152 1.68 -0.31 -6.79
CA LEU A 152 2.00 0.64 -7.86
C LEU A 152 2.23 -0.04 -9.21
N GLY A 153 3.17 -0.97 -9.27
CA GLY A 153 3.63 -1.50 -10.56
C GLY A 153 2.79 -2.61 -11.15
N LYS A 154 2.03 -3.36 -10.35
CA LYS A 154 1.19 -4.46 -10.82
C LYS A 154 -0.27 -4.07 -10.91
N LEU A 155 -0.80 -3.42 -9.88
CA LEU A 155 -2.21 -3.05 -9.79
C LEU A 155 -2.50 -1.60 -10.16
N ARG A 156 -1.48 -0.77 -10.27
CA ARG A 156 -1.59 0.67 -10.57
C ARG A 156 -2.54 1.41 -9.61
N TRP A 157 -2.52 1.00 -8.34
CA TRP A 157 -3.24 1.72 -7.30
C TRP A 157 -2.60 3.08 -7.05
N SER A 158 -3.40 4.07 -6.73
CA SER A 158 -2.93 5.44 -6.52
C SER A 158 -1.93 5.56 -5.36
N ALA A 159 -1.27 6.71 -5.27
CA ALA A 159 -0.43 7.02 -4.11
C ALA A 159 -1.26 7.03 -2.82
N GLU A 160 -2.45 7.65 -2.86
CA GLU A 160 -3.36 7.76 -1.73
C GLU A 160 -3.83 6.39 -1.24
N ASP A 161 -4.24 5.51 -2.16
CA ASP A 161 -4.65 4.14 -1.82
C ASP A 161 -3.49 3.34 -1.22
N THR A 162 -2.30 3.46 -1.81
CA THR A 162 -1.10 2.78 -1.33
C THR A 162 -0.70 3.26 0.07
N LEU A 163 -0.73 4.58 0.30
CA LEU A 163 -0.50 5.18 1.61
C LEU A 163 -1.51 4.67 2.64
N LEU A 164 -2.81 4.67 2.30
CA LEU A 164 -3.84 4.17 3.19
C LEU A 164 -3.62 2.69 3.55
N GLY A 165 -3.19 1.88 2.58
CA GLY A 165 -2.85 0.48 2.80
C GLY A 165 -1.67 0.30 3.77
N ILE A 166 -0.58 1.06 3.57
CA ILE A 166 0.60 1.05 4.46
C ILE A 166 0.21 1.53 5.87
N ASP A 167 -0.55 2.62 5.97
CA ASP A 167 -1.01 3.15 7.25
C ASP A 167 -1.89 2.16 8.02
N THR A 168 -2.73 1.43 7.30
CA THR A 168 -3.59 0.38 7.89
C THR A 168 -2.73 -0.76 8.45
N ILE A 169 -1.68 -1.18 7.73
CA ILE A 169 -0.70 -2.17 8.21
C ILE A 169 -0.01 -1.68 9.47
N VAL A 170 0.52 -0.45 9.46
CA VAL A 170 1.18 0.16 10.64
C VAL A 170 0.23 0.22 11.82
N GLY A 171 -1.02 0.63 11.61
CA GLY A 171 -2.04 0.66 12.65
C GLY A 171 -2.35 -0.70 13.24
N ASP A 172 -2.43 -1.75 12.40
CA ASP A 172 -2.65 -3.12 12.85
C ASP A 172 -1.45 -3.67 13.65
N LEU A 173 -0.23 -3.43 13.17
CA LEU A 173 0.99 -3.84 13.86
C LEU A 173 1.11 -3.17 15.23
N ARG A 174 0.82 -1.88 15.35
CA ARG A 174 0.82 -1.17 16.63
C ARG A 174 -0.15 -1.77 17.65
N ARG A 175 -1.34 -2.19 17.19
CA ARG A 175 -2.35 -2.80 18.07
C ARG A 175 -1.97 -4.23 18.48
N ARG A 176 -1.43 -5.01 17.55
CA ARG A 176 -1.14 -6.43 17.73
C ARG A 176 0.21 -6.68 18.41
N LEU A 177 1.18 -5.81 18.16
CA LEU A 177 2.55 -5.86 18.64
C LEU A 177 2.93 -4.56 19.36
N PRO A 178 2.30 -4.21 20.50
CA PRO A 178 2.43 -2.87 21.10
C PRO A 178 3.83 -2.53 21.59
N SER A 179 4.68 -3.53 21.84
CA SER A 179 6.07 -3.35 22.31
C SER A 179 7.09 -3.36 21.17
N THR A 180 6.65 -3.58 19.91
CA THR A 180 7.53 -3.70 18.75
C THR A 180 7.80 -2.34 18.12
N ARG A 181 9.07 -2.04 17.84
CA ARG A 181 9.46 -0.91 17.00
C ARG A 181 9.26 -1.26 15.53
N LEU A 182 8.75 -0.32 14.75
CA LEU A 182 8.51 -0.52 13.33
C LEU A 182 9.54 0.23 12.52
N LEU A 183 10.32 -0.48 11.70
CA LEU A 183 11.20 0.10 10.69
C LEU A 183 10.52 0.01 9.33
N LEU A 184 9.92 1.10 8.90
CA LEU A 184 9.23 1.20 7.63
C LEU A 184 10.20 1.69 6.56
N LEU A 185 10.48 0.86 5.59
CA LEU A 185 11.35 1.20 4.46
C LEU A 185 10.55 1.87 3.34
N GLY A 186 11.17 2.86 2.69
CA GLY A 186 10.65 3.41 1.45
C GLY A 186 10.55 2.35 0.35
N ILE A 187 9.55 2.47 -0.54
CA ILE A 187 9.45 1.64 -1.73
C ILE A 187 10.70 1.87 -2.57
N LEU A 188 11.36 0.80 -3.01
CA LEU A 188 12.65 0.91 -3.73
C LEU A 188 12.46 1.45 -5.15
N PRO A 189 13.43 2.22 -5.66
CA PRO A 189 13.40 2.72 -7.03
C PRO A 189 13.26 1.59 -8.04
N SER A 190 12.44 1.81 -9.07
CA SER A 190 12.23 0.85 -10.15
C SER A 190 12.07 1.56 -11.49
N GLU A 191 12.37 0.86 -12.60
CA GLU A 191 12.19 1.40 -13.96
C GLU A 191 10.98 0.79 -14.69
N ARG A 192 9.96 0.31 -13.95
CA ARG A 192 8.79 -0.34 -14.57
C ARG A 192 7.94 0.61 -15.39
N SER A 193 7.84 1.87 -15.01
CA SER A 193 7.26 2.96 -15.79
C SER A 193 7.54 4.31 -15.13
N GLN A 194 7.50 5.40 -15.90
CA GLN A 194 7.62 6.75 -15.37
C GLN A 194 6.56 7.04 -14.30
N TRP A 195 5.32 6.62 -14.55
CA TRP A 195 4.23 6.78 -13.58
C TRP A 195 4.53 6.06 -12.26
N THR A 196 5.04 4.82 -12.32
CA THR A 196 5.41 4.06 -11.12
C THR A 196 6.48 4.79 -10.30
N SER A 197 7.54 5.28 -10.96
CA SER A 197 8.63 5.99 -10.28
C SER A 197 8.17 7.31 -9.67
N GLN A 198 7.32 8.07 -10.33
CA GLN A 198 6.75 9.32 -9.79
C GLN A 198 5.83 9.06 -8.60
N THR A 199 5.01 8.01 -8.70
CA THR A 199 4.07 7.64 -7.63
C THR A 199 4.81 7.09 -6.41
N GLU A 200 5.84 6.28 -6.61
CA GLU A 200 6.74 5.77 -5.57
C GLU A 200 7.38 6.94 -4.78
N TRP A 201 7.96 7.90 -5.50
CA TRP A 201 8.53 9.09 -4.87
C TRP A 201 7.49 9.86 -4.04
N THR A 202 6.26 10.02 -4.56
CA THR A 202 5.15 10.68 -3.85
C THR A 202 4.80 9.94 -2.56
N VAL A 203 4.70 8.60 -2.61
CA VAL A 203 4.43 7.75 -1.45
C VAL A 203 5.55 7.89 -0.42
N ASN A 204 6.81 7.74 -0.83
CA ASN A 204 7.95 7.80 0.09
C ASN A 204 8.04 9.15 0.80
N ARG A 205 7.86 10.26 0.09
CA ARG A 205 7.83 11.60 0.70
C ARG A 205 6.69 11.77 1.71
N ALA A 206 5.52 11.23 1.41
CA ALA A 206 4.39 11.32 2.32
C ALA A 206 4.61 10.50 3.60
N LEU A 207 5.23 9.31 3.48
CA LEU A 207 5.60 8.47 4.62
C LEU A 207 6.68 9.12 5.48
N ASP A 208 7.71 9.71 4.86
CA ASP A 208 8.76 10.45 5.57
C ASP A 208 8.17 11.59 6.41
N ALA A 209 7.38 12.45 5.78
CA ALA A 209 6.72 13.56 6.47
C ALA A 209 5.79 13.07 7.60
N LYS A 210 5.04 11.99 7.37
CA LYS A 210 4.07 11.47 8.33
C LYS A 210 4.73 10.90 9.57
N TYR A 211 5.83 10.16 9.41
CA TYR A 211 6.48 9.45 10.49
C TYR A 211 7.72 10.15 11.05
N ALA A 212 8.05 11.37 10.59
CA ALA A 212 9.22 12.14 10.98
C ALA A 212 9.42 12.31 12.50
N THR A 213 8.32 12.40 13.26
CA THR A 213 8.34 12.56 14.72
C THR A 213 7.72 11.40 15.48
N ASP A 214 7.42 10.31 14.79
CA ASP A 214 6.80 9.15 15.41
C ASP A 214 7.80 8.41 16.31
N ARG A 215 7.35 7.96 17.48
CA ARG A 215 8.22 7.30 18.46
C ARG A 215 8.28 5.79 18.32
N ILE A 216 7.36 5.20 17.55
CA ILE A 216 7.25 3.75 17.35
C ILE A 216 7.68 3.37 15.94
N VAL A 217 7.32 4.20 14.95
CA VAL A 217 7.68 4.01 13.55
C VAL A 217 8.89 4.86 13.20
N THR A 218 9.92 4.23 12.67
CA THR A 218 11.04 4.90 12.02
C THR A 218 10.89 4.68 10.52
N PHE A 219 10.67 5.73 9.76
CA PHE A 219 10.74 5.66 8.30
C PHE A 219 12.20 5.78 7.85
N LEU A 220 12.59 4.96 6.88
CA LEU A 220 13.93 4.98 6.31
C LEU A 220 13.87 4.75 4.81
N ASP A 221 14.24 5.76 4.02
CA ASP A 221 14.42 5.60 2.59
C ASP A 221 15.85 5.14 2.28
N VAL A 222 15.99 3.87 1.95
CA VAL A 222 17.26 3.26 1.50
C VAL A 222 17.39 3.24 -0.02
N GLY A 223 16.43 3.84 -0.74
CA GLY A 223 16.42 3.87 -2.20
C GLY A 223 17.66 4.53 -2.82
N HIS A 224 18.29 5.46 -2.10
CA HIS A 224 19.50 6.15 -2.57
C HIS A 224 20.66 5.20 -2.91
N VAL A 225 20.78 4.04 -2.26
CA VAL A 225 21.87 3.07 -2.55
C VAL A 225 21.70 2.41 -3.92
N PHE A 226 20.50 2.47 -4.50
CA PHE A 226 20.16 1.92 -5.81
C PHE A 226 20.30 2.92 -6.96
N LEU A 227 20.82 4.12 -6.68
CA LEU A 227 20.96 5.17 -7.67
C LEU A 227 22.44 5.45 -7.99
N THR A 228 22.70 5.81 -9.23
CA THR A 228 23.93 6.47 -9.67
C THR A 228 23.54 7.83 -10.22
N GLY A 229 23.84 8.87 -9.45
CA GLY A 229 23.23 10.19 -9.65
C GLY A 229 21.70 10.09 -9.49
N ASN A 230 20.94 10.51 -10.51
CA ASN A 230 19.49 10.48 -10.50
C ASN A 230 18.89 9.28 -11.28
N ARG A 231 19.72 8.29 -11.63
CA ARG A 231 19.29 7.12 -12.41
C ARG A 231 19.40 5.85 -11.60
N VAL A 232 18.48 4.93 -11.84
CA VAL A 232 18.53 3.60 -11.26
C VAL A 232 19.79 2.87 -11.75
N ASN A 233 20.59 2.37 -10.82
CA ASN A 233 21.74 1.53 -11.11
C ASN A 233 21.25 0.11 -11.39
N ARG A 234 21.13 -0.23 -12.66
CA ARG A 234 20.56 -1.52 -13.13
C ARG A 234 21.38 -2.73 -12.68
N ASP A 235 22.69 -2.57 -12.42
CA ASP A 235 23.57 -3.67 -11.98
C ASP A 235 23.23 -4.17 -10.57
N LEU A 236 22.56 -3.33 -9.77
CA LEU A 236 22.08 -3.68 -8.43
C LEU A 236 20.75 -4.44 -8.43
N TYR A 237 20.21 -4.73 -9.61
CA TYR A 237 18.98 -5.51 -9.79
C TYR A 237 19.26 -6.79 -10.57
N TYR A 238 18.49 -7.84 -10.29
CA TYR A 238 18.66 -9.08 -11.05
C TYR A 238 17.70 -9.20 -12.25
N ASP A 239 16.61 -8.43 -12.30
CA ASP A 239 15.65 -8.50 -13.41
C ASP A 239 16.28 -8.25 -14.78
N PRO A 240 17.22 -7.29 -14.95
CA PRO A 240 17.92 -7.12 -16.22
C PRO A 240 18.82 -8.28 -16.62
N LYS A 241 19.18 -9.16 -15.66
CA LYS A 241 20.04 -10.33 -15.87
C LYS A 241 19.26 -11.60 -16.19
N LEU A 242 17.92 -11.51 -16.17
CA LEU A 242 17.04 -12.64 -16.53
C LEU A 242 17.01 -12.85 -18.06
N ASN A 243 16.54 -14.01 -18.47
CA ASN A 243 16.25 -14.29 -19.87
C ASN A 243 14.79 -14.73 -20.06
N PRO A 244 13.93 -13.91 -20.69
CA PRO A 244 14.21 -12.55 -21.18
C PRO A 244 14.44 -11.54 -20.04
N PRO A 245 15.21 -10.45 -20.29
CA PRO A 245 15.44 -9.43 -19.30
C PRO A 245 14.17 -8.60 -19.05
N SER A 246 14.04 -8.07 -17.84
CA SER A 246 12.94 -7.18 -17.47
C SER A 246 13.42 -5.92 -16.75
N ALA A 247 12.52 -4.98 -16.54
CA ALA A 247 12.84 -3.71 -15.89
C ALA A 247 13.25 -3.94 -14.42
N PRO A 248 14.23 -3.17 -13.89
CA PRO A 248 14.66 -3.21 -12.51
C PRO A 248 13.48 -3.15 -11.53
N LEU A 249 13.40 -4.12 -10.66
CA LEU A 249 12.44 -4.21 -9.56
C LEU A 249 13.04 -4.94 -8.35
N HIS A 250 13.68 -6.09 -8.58
CA HIS A 250 14.19 -6.93 -7.51
C HIS A 250 15.70 -6.72 -7.37
N PRO A 251 16.18 -6.27 -6.20
CA PRO A 251 17.60 -6.16 -5.92
C PRO A 251 18.36 -7.45 -6.18
N SER A 252 19.55 -7.35 -6.75
CA SER A 252 20.53 -8.45 -6.80
C SER A 252 21.09 -8.72 -5.40
N ALA A 253 21.86 -9.80 -5.22
CA ALA A 253 22.54 -10.09 -3.94
C ALA A 253 23.41 -8.92 -3.49
N GLN A 254 24.11 -8.25 -4.42
CA GLN A 254 24.85 -7.02 -4.14
C GLN A 254 23.92 -5.87 -3.73
N GLY A 255 22.80 -5.67 -4.44
CA GLY A 255 21.82 -4.66 -4.09
C GLY A 255 21.23 -4.88 -2.69
N GLN A 256 20.91 -6.13 -2.36
CA GLN A 256 20.45 -6.47 -1.01
C GLN A 256 21.52 -6.26 0.07
N ALA A 257 22.79 -6.55 -0.24
CA ALA A 257 23.89 -6.30 0.69
C ALA A 257 24.04 -4.80 0.98
N LEU A 258 23.94 -3.93 -0.03
CA LEU A 258 23.94 -2.48 0.14
C LEU A 258 22.73 -1.99 0.92
N MET A 259 21.55 -2.51 0.63
CA MET A 259 20.33 -2.20 1.37
C MET A 259 20.45 -2.60 2.85
N ALA A 260 20.96 -3.80 3.14
CA ALA A 260 21.19 -4.25 4.51
C ALA A 260 22.19 -3.33 5.23
N ALA A 261 23.30 -2.99 4.58
CA ALA A 261 24.31 -2.11 5.16
C ALA A 261 23.77 -0.69 5.44
N ALA A 262 22.92 -0.14 4.55
CA ALA A 262 22.29 1.16 4.75
C ALA A 262 21.27 1.15 5.89
N MET A 263 20.56 0.06 6.05
CA MET A 263 19.54 -0.12 7.10
C MET A 263 20.17 -0.41 8.47
N GLU A 264 21.34 -1.01 8.50
CA GLU A 264 21.93 -1.61 9.68
C GLU A 264 22.12 -0.65 10.86
N PRO A 265 22.61 0.59 10.70
CA PRO A 265 22.79 1.49 11.83
C PRO A 265 21.50 1.77 12.59
N VAL A 266 20.41 1.95 11.85
CA VAL A 266 19.06 2.20 12.41
C VAL A 266 18.51 0.92 13.02
N LEU A 267 18.61 -0.20 12.33
CA LEU A 267 18.11 -1.49 12.81
C LEU A 267 18.80 -1.94 14.11
N ALA A 268 20.13 -1.84 14.18
CA ALA A 268 20.88 -2.19 15.38
C ALA A 268 20.48 -1.32 16.58
N ASN A 269 20.29 0.00 16.36
CA ASN A 269 19.81 0.91 17.39
C ASN A 269 18.41 0.50 17.90
N LEU A 270 17.49 0.17 16.99
CA LEU A 270 16.12 -0.27 17.36
C LEU A 270 16.12 -1.61 18.10
N LEU A 271 17.02 -2.52 17.76
CA LEU A 271 17.19 -3.82 18.44
C LEU A 271 17.90 -3.68 19.78
N GLY A 272 18.65 -2.60 19.99
CA GLY A 272 19.54 -2.42 21.14
C GLY A 272 20.76 -3.34 21.08
N ASP A 273 21.29 -3.60 19.86
CA ASP A 273 22.46 -4.44 19.64
C ASP A 273 23.56 -3.70 18.84
N ARG A 274 24.63 -4.41 18.49
CA ARG A 274 25.73 -3.84 17.70
C ARG A 274 25.47 -4.00 16.21
N PRO A 275 25.85 -3.01 15.37
CA PRO A 275 25.77 -3.13 13.93
C PRO A 275 26.54 -4.35 13.40
N ARG A 276 25.95 -5.01 12.40
CA ARG A 276 26.51 -6.19 11.71
C ARG A 276 27.06 -5.79 10.34
N GLY A 277 27.75 -6.71 9.69
CA GLY A 277 28.12 -6.54 8.28
C GLY A 277 29.38 -5.71 8.03
N LYS A 278 30.13 -5.32 9.08
CA LYS A 278 31.45 -4.71 8.93
C LYS A 278 32.48 -5.76 8.59
#